data_0ae68c66891fb85c39261f23cdd4a07f
#
_entry.id   0ae68c66891fb85c39261f23cdd4a07f
#
_cell.length_a   1.000
_cell.length_b   1.000
_cell.length_c   1.000
_cell.angle_alpha   90.00
_cell.angle_beta   90.00
_cell.angle_gamma   90.00
#
_symmetry.space_group_name_H-M   'P 1'
#
loop_
_entity.id
_entity.type
_entity.pdbx_description
1 polymer ?
#
loop_
_entity_poly.entity_id
_entity_poly.type
_entity_poly.pdbx_seq_one_letter_code
_entity_poly.pdbx_strand_id
1 'polypeptide(L)'
;SSLKTSRRANHDGEPGPIAVQIAGTDAQMMADAAVYNIERGAQIIDIHMGRPAQKVCNKWAGSALMQDEALAVSIADAVVQACAPRGVPVTLKMRTGWCQAHKNAVALARAFEGVGVQMLAVHGRTREQGYQGEAEYDTIRRVKAAVRIPVVANGDITSPEKARDVLQATGADALMIGRAAQGRPWIFREIGHFLATGEHLAPPLVREVKRLLVEHLHDHYSLYDEFIGVRSARKHIAWYVRALPGGEAFRAHMNALETSDEQVAAVERYLDKLNEKMDRIPAWEATSTVRGHNTMTTMDYAL
;
A
#
# COMPACT_ATOMS: atom_id res chain seq x y z
N SER A 1 -14.06 -4.83 -19.27
CA SER A 1 -13.40 -4.13 -18.14
C SER A 1 -13.82 -2.67 -18.13
N SER A 2 -14.04 -2.07 -16.96
CA SER A 2 -14.33 -0.64 -16.88
C SER A 2 -13.07 0.17 -17.19
N LEU A 3 -13.22 1.41 -17.72
CA LEU A 3 -12.12 2.36 -17.93
C LEU A 3 -11.21 2.48 -16.66
N LYS A 4 -11.83 2.41 -15.50
CA LYS A 4 -11.16 2.43 -14.21
C LYS A 4 -10.29 1.19 -13.96
N THR A 5 -10.75 0.00 -14.33
CA THR A 5 -9.99 -1.24 -14.24
C THR A 5 -8.82 -1.22 -15.22
N SER A 6 -9.06 -0.76 -16.46
CA SER A 6 -8.03 -0.66 -17.48
C SER A 6 -6.88 0.27 -17.07
N ARG A 7 -7.21 1.47 -16.55
CA ARG A 7 -6.18 2.42 -16.04
C ARG A 7 -5.34 1.84 -14.90
N ARG A 8 -5.93 1.00 -14.04
CA ARG A 8 -5.22 0.39 -12.91
C ARG A 8 -4.39 -0.82 -13.27
N ALA A 9 -4.77 -1.49 -14.32
CA ALA A 9 -4.01 -2.62 -14.86
C ALA A 9 -2.89 -2.16 -15.80
N ASN A 10 -2.83 -0.86 -16.10
CA ASN A 10 -1.73 -0.30 -16.89
C ASN A 10 -0.48 -0.14 -16.02
N HIS A 11 0.61 -0.70 -16.47
CA HIS A 11 1.94 -0.62 -15.85
C HIS A 11 3.01 -0.28 -16.89
N ASP A 12 2.62 0.36 -17.99
CA ASP A 12 3.54 0.81 -19.02
C ASP A 12 4.58 1.78 -18.43
N GLY A 13 5.84 1.47 -18.62
CA GLY A 13 6.97 2.25 -18.11
C GLY A 13 7.35 1.98 -16.65
N GLU A 14 6.66 1.10 -15.94
CA GLU A 14 7.08 0.71 -14.60
C GLU A 14 8.31 -0.20 -14.64
N PRO A 15 9.30 0.00 -13.74
CA PRO A 15 10.42 -0.92 -13.63
C PRO A 15 9.97 -2.26 -13.05
N GLY A 16 10.47 -3.36 -13.60
CA GLY A 16 10.21 -4.69 -13.04
C GLY A 16 10.91 -4.93 -11.68
N PRO A 17 10.47 -5.95 -10.95
CA PRO A 17 9.39 -6.88 -11.25
C PRO A 17 8.00 -6.30 -11.02
N ILE A 18 7.09 -6.55 -11.97
CA ILE A 18 5.72 -6.05 -11.93
C ILE A 18 4.83 -7.04 -11.18
N ALA A 19 4.32 -6.64 -10.03
CA ALA A 19 3.37 -7.40 -9.23
C ALA A 19 1.95 -6.86 -9.41
N VAL A 20 1.05 -7.71 -9.92
CA VAL A 20 -0.36 -7.34 -10.09
C VAL A 20 -1.21 -7.99 -9.01
N GLN A 21 -1.93 -7.14 -8.25
CA GLN A 21 -2.82 -7.60 -7.20
C GLN A 21 -4.23 -7.84 -7.72
N ILE A 22 -4.75 -9.05 -7.50
CA ILE A 22 -6.12 -9.45 -7.87
C ILE A 22 -6.97 -9.74 -6.63
N ALA A 23 -8.26 -9.52 -6.72
CA ALA A 23 -9.22 -9.79 -5.65
C ALA A 23 -10.54 -10.29 -6.22
N GLY A 24 -11.13 -11.29 -5.59
CA GLY A 24 -12.40 -11.88 -5.99
C GLY A 24 -12.88 -12.92 -4.99
N THR A 25 -13.97 -13.59 -5.33
CA THR A 25 -14.65 -14.57 -4.47
C THR A 25 -14.90 -15.92 -5.16
N ASP A 26 -14.44 -16.07 -6.39
CA ASP A 26 -14.63 -17.25 -7.19
C ASP A 26 -13.28 -17.75 -7.70
N ALA A 27 -13.00 -19.01 -7.50
CA ALA A 27 -11.71 -19.61 -7.81
C ALA A 27 -11.38 -19.54 -9.31
N GLN A 28 -12.35 -19.83 -10.18
CA GLN A 28 -12.15 -19.83 -11.63
C GLN A 28 -11.95 -18.40 -12.14
N MET A 29 -12.77 -17.45 -11.70
CA MET A 29 -12.60 -16.04 -12.07
C MET A 29 -11.26 -15.48 -11.64
N MET A 30 -10.76 -15.90 -10.48
CA MET A 30 -9.44 -15.47 -9.97
C MET A 30 -8.30 -16.08 -10.78
N ALA A 31 -8.40 -17.36 -11.19
CA ALA A 31 -7.47 -18.01 -12.09
C ALA A 31 -7.44 -17.31 -13.46
N ASP A 32 -8.60 -17.02 -14.04
CA ASP A 32 -8.72 -16.30 -15.32
C ASP A 32 -8.12 -14.89 -15.23
N ALA A 33 -8.37 -14.18 -14.13
CA ALA A 33 -7.80 -12.86 -13.87
C ALA A 33 -6.26 -12.91 -13.77
N ALA A 34 -5.71 -13.95 -13.16
CA ALA A 34 -4.26 -14.15 -13.09
C ALA A 34 -3.67 -14.32 -14.47
N VAL A 35 -4.22 -15.24 -15.29
CA VAL A 35 -3.79 -15.47 -16.68
C VAL A 35 -3.87 -14.19 -17.50
N TYR A 36 -4.99 -13.47 -17.42
CA TYR A 36 -5.19 -12.21 -18.12
C TYR A 36 -4.10 -11.17 -17.82
N ASN A 37 -3.69 -11.05 -16.55
CA ASN A 37 -2.66 -10.09 -16.17
C ASN A 37 -1.25 -10.57 -16.55
N ILE A 38 -0.97 -11.88 -16.50
CA ILE A 38 0.30 -12.45 -16.96
C ILE A 38 0.51 -12.18 -18.46
N GLU A 39 -0.52 -12.36 -19.27
CA GLU A 39 -0.48 -12.06 -20.71
C GLU A 39 -0.21 -10.58 -21.01
N ARG A 40 -0.38 -9.70 -20.02
CA ARG A 40 -0.11 -8.26 -20.08
C ARG A 40 1.19 -7.85 -19.39
N GLY A 41 2.01 -8.81 -19.02
CA GLY A 41 3.34 -8.54 -18.48
C GLY A 41 3.46 -8.62 -16.97
N ALA A 42 2.44 -9.07 -16.23
CA ALA A 42 2.59 -9.33 -14.81
C ALA A 42 3.63 -10.43 -14.56
N GLN A 43 4.60 -10.13 -13.71
CA GLN A 43 5.69 -11.03 -13.34
C GLN A 43 5.45 -11.70 -11.98
N ILE A 44 4.54 -11.16 -11.19
CA ILE A 44 4.08 -11.70 -9.91
C ILE A 44 2.56 -11.49 -9.85
N ILE A 45 1.82 -12.50 -9.40
CA ILE A 45 0.40 -12.36 -9.09
C ILE A 45 0.23 -12.35 -7.57
N ASP A 46 -0.34 -11.26 -7.04
CA ASP A 46 -0.64 -11.12 -5.61
C ASP A 46 -2.13 -11.26 -5.34
N ILE A 47 -2.52 -12.18 -4.45
CA ILE A 47 -3.91 -12.40 -4.07
C ILE A 47 -4.25 -11.51 -2.87
N HIS A 48 -5.27 -10.69 -3.00
CA HIS A 48 -5.67 -9.77 -1.93
C HIS A 48 -6.79 -10.33 -1.04
N MET A 49 -6.46 -10.72 0.17
CA MET A 49 -7.40 -11.14 1.21
C MET A 49 -7.40 -10.20 2.43
N GLY A 50 -6.99 -8.95 2.26
CA GLY A 50 -6.81 -8.01 3.37
C GLY A 50 -7.85 -6.90 3.50
N ARG A 51 -8.66 -6.62 2.46
CA ARG A 51 -9.58 -5.47 2.43
C ARG A 51 -11.01 -5.88 2.73
N PRO A 52 -11.73 -5.15 3.61
CA PRO A 52 -13.18 -5.33 3.76
C PRO A 52 -13.88 -4.79 2.51
N ALA A 53 -14.35 -5.66 1.63
CA ALA A 53 -15.11 -5.25 0.45
C ALA A 53 -16.57 -5.01 0.83
N GLN A 54 -16.96 -3.74 1.06
CA GLN A 54 -18.36 -3.37 1.29
C GLN A 54 -19.13 -3.07 -0.01
N LYS A 55 -18.48 -2.96 -1.15
CA LYS A 55 -19.10 -2.44 -2.39
C LYS A 55 -19.01 -3.32 -3.63
N VAL A 56 -18.38 -4.47 -3.58
CA VAL A 56 -18.31 -5.36 -4.74
C VAL A 56 -19.17 -6.58 -4.47
N CYS A 57 -20.43 -6.50 -4.89
CA CYS A 57 -21.45 -7.55 -4.80
C CYS A 57 -21.73 -8.03 -3.37
N ASN A 58 -22.97 -8.28 -3.03
CA ASN A 58 -23.44 -8.93 -1.77
C ASN A 58 -22.75 -10.29 -1.46
N LYS A 59 -21.50 -10.50 -1.90
CA LYS A 59 -20.67 -11.68 -1.74
C LYS A 59 -19.36 -11.33 -1.03
N TRP A 60 -18.93 -12.20 -0.16
CA TRP A 60 -17.81 -12.20 0.75
C TRP A 60 -16.46 -12.14 0.02
N ALA A 61 -15.93 -10.94 -0.29
CA ALA A 61 -14.63 -10.77 -0.95
C ALA A 61 -13.57 -10.16 0.00
N GLY A 62 -12.31 -10.37 -0.31
CA GLY A 62 -11.19 -9.82 0.46
C GLY A 62 -11.07 -10.47 1.83
N SER A 63 -11.00 -9.69 2.90
CA SER A 63 -10.82 -10.23 4.26
C SER A 63 -12.00 -11.04 4.80
N ALA A 64 -13.17 -11.00 4.16
CA ALA A 64 -14.30 -11.87 4.48
C ALA A 64 -14.00 -13.34 4.14
N LEU A 65 -13.14 -13.60 3.16
CA LEU A 65 -12.67 -14.95 2.83
C LEU A 65 -11.95 -15.64 4.01
N MET A 66 -11.42 -14.87 4.95
CA MET A 66 -10.81 -15.46 6.15
C MET A 66 -11.82 -16.15 7.09
N GLN A 67 -13.14 -15.99 6.88
CA GLN A 67 -14.18 -16.74 7.58
C GLN A 67 -14.51 -18.06 6.89
N ASP A 68 -14.19 -18.19 5.61
CA ASP A 68 -14.35 -19.44 4.84
C ASP A 68 -12.96 -19.91 4.36
N GLU A 69 -12.29 -20.64 5.23
CA GLU A 69 -10.92 -21.12 4.98
C GLU A 69 -10.87 -22.04 3.76
N ALA A 70 -11.88 -22.87 3.57
CA ALA A 70 -11.93 -23.79 2.43
C ALA A 70 -12.01 -23.04 1.10
N LEU A 71 -12.87 -22.01 1.02
CA LEU A 71 -12.99 -21.16 -0.15
C LEU A 71 -11.70 -20.33 -0.36
N ALA A 72 -11.11 -19.77 0.70
CA ALA A 72 -9.86 -19.02 0.60
C ALA A 72 -8.73 -19.88 0.03
N VAL A 73 -8.58 -21.11 0.50
CA VAL A 73 -7.56 -22.05 0.04
C VAL A 73 -7.85 -22.50 -1.41
N SER A 74 -9.11 -22.78 -1.76
CA SER A 74 -9.47 -23.16 -3.14
C SER A 74 -9.18 -22.05 -4.16
N ILE A 75 -9.37 -20.78 -3.78
CA ILE A 75 -9.00 -19.63 -4.61
C ILE A 75 -7.47 -19.58 -4.81
N ALA A 76 -6.72 -19.71 -3.71
CA ALA A 76 -5.26 -19.68 -3.79
C ALA A 76 -4.71 -20.81 -4.65
N ASP A 77 -5.23 -22.03 -4.48
CA ASP A 77 -4.85 -23.20 -5.28
C ASP A 77 -5.14 -22.99 -6.78
N ALA A 78 -6.34 -22.54 -7.13
CA ALA A 78 -6.72 -22.27 -8.53
C ALA A 78 -5.79 -21.24 -9.20
N VAL A 79 -5.44 -20.17 -8.48
CA VAL A 79 -4.51 -19.15 -8.99
C VAL A 79 -3.09 -19.72 -9.14
N VAL A 80 -2.60 -20.47 -8.16
CA VAL A 80 -1.29 -21.12 -8.23
C VAL A 80 -1.22 -22.09 -9.42
N GLN A 81 -2.23 -22.93 -9.61
CA GLN A 81 -2.31 -23.87 -10.74
C GLN A 81 -2.34 -23.15 -12.09
N ALA A 82 -3.01 -22.01 -12.19
CA ALA A 82 -3.05 -21.20 -13.40
C ALA A 82 -1.72 -20.50 -13.72
N CYS A 83 -0.97 -20.12 -12.69
CA CYS A 83 0.32 -19.40 -12.81
C CYS A 83 1.50 -20.35 -13.04
N ALA A 84 1.48 -21.55 -12.47
CA ALA A 84 2.59 -22.50 -12.47
C ALA A 84 3.12 -22.85 -13.87
N PRO A 85 2.27 -23.15 -14.91
CA PRO A 85 2.74 -23.43 -16.25
C PRO A 85 3.47 -22.27 -16.93
N ARG A 86 3.31 -21.04 -16.41
CA ARG A 86 3.89 -19.81 -16.92
C ARG A 86 5.12 -19.37 -16.12
N GLY A 87 5.48 -20.12 -15.07
CA GLY A 87 6.60 -19.79 -14.19
C GLY A 87 6.40 -18.49 -13.38
N VAL A 88 5.15 -18.03 -13.21
CA VAL A 88 4.85 -16.79 -12.48
C VAL A 88 4.53 -17.11 -11.01
N PRO A 89 5.29 -16.55 -10.05
CA PRO A 89 5.06 -16.77 -8.63
C PRO A 89 3.76 -16.13 -8.15
N VAL A 90 3.12 -16.78 -7.17
CA VAL A 90 1.91 -16.28 -6.51
C VAL A 90 2.26 -15.88 -5.09
N THR A 91 1.90 -14.65 -4.73
CA THR A 91 1.98 -14.11 -3.38
C THR A 91 0.58 -13.84 -2.84
N LEU A 92 0.44 -13.68 -1.53
CA LEU A 92 -0.86 -13.43 -0.92
C LEU A 92 -0.75 -12.44 0.24
N LYS A 93 -1.68 -11.48 0.26
CA LYS A 93 -1.80 -10.50 1.34
C LYS A 93 -3.06 -10.73 2.16
N MET A 94 -2.90 -10.88 3.49
CA MET A 94 -3.99 -11.13 4.42
C MET A 94 -3.90 -10.28 5.69
N ARG A 95 -4.89 -10.42 6.57
CA ARG A 95 -4.94 -9.90 7.93
C ARG A 95 -4.68 -11.00 8.96
N THR A 96 -4.68 -10.67 10.27
CA THR A 96 -4.50 -11.66 11.34
C THR A 96 -5.71 -12.57 11.52
N GLY A 97 -6.87 -12.16 11.05
CA GLY A 97 -8.14 -12.88 11.13
C GLY A 97 -9.33 -11.97 10.93
N TRP A 98 -10.53 -12.50 11.14
CA TRP A 98 -11.76 -11.72 11.07
C TRP A 98 -11.91 -10.76 12.25
N CYS A 99 -11.84 -11.27 13.48
CA CYS A 99 -11.94 -10.51 14.72
C CYS A 99 -10.95 -11.05 15.75
N GLN A 100 -10.88 -10.44 16.93
CA GLN A 100 -9.96 -10.86 17.99
C GLN A 100 -10.20 -12.32 18.45
N ALA A 101 -11.45 -12.77 18.45
CA ALA A 101 -11.79 -14.16 18.81
C ALA A 101 -11.47 -15.16 17.68
N HIS A 102 -11.30 -14.70 16.44
CA HIS A 102 -11.09 -15.55 15.26
C HIS A 102 -9.87 -15.08 14.48
N LYS A 103 -8.69 -15.27 15.07
CA LYS A 103 -7.38 -15.06 14.43
C LYS A 103 -6.88 -16.40 13.87
N ASN A 104 -7.09 -16.61 12.59
CA ASN A 104 -6.76 -17.87 11.91
C ASN A 104 -5.60 -17.74 10.90
N ALA A 105 -4.89 -16.63 10.90
CA ALA A 105 -3.80 -16.37 9.95
C ALA A 105 -2.74 -17.49 9.95
N VAL A 106 -2.43 -18.10 11.10
CA VAL A 106 -1.42 -19.16 11.19
C VAL A 106 -1.87 -20.44 10.46
N ALA A 107 -3.14 -20.84 10.63
CA ALA A 107 -3.70 -22.01 9.94
C ALA A 107 -3.77 -21.77 8.43
N LEU A 108 -4.28 -20.61 8.02
CA LEU A 108 -4.34 -20.21 6.62
C LEU A 108 -2.95 -20.10 5.98
N ALA A 109 -1.96 -19.58 6.69
CA ALA A 109 -0.59 -19.48 6.17
C ALA A 109 -0.01 -20.85 5.78
N ARG A 110 -0.20 -21.87 6.64
CA ARG A 110 0.21 -23.26 6.33
C ARG A 110 -0.53 -23.82 5.14
N ALA A 111 -1.83 -23.58 5.05
CA ALA A 111 -2.63 -24.06 3.93
C ALA A 111 -2.22 -23.39 2.63
N PHE A 112 -1.97 -22.07 2.63
CA PHE A 112 -1.49 -21.34 1.44
C PHE A 112 -0.10 -21.78 0.99
N GLU A 113 0.84 -22.00 1.92
CA GLU A 113 2.13 -22.59 1.59
C GLU A 113 1.94 -24.00 0.97
N GLY A 114 1.03 -24.80 1.55
CA GLY A 114 0.74 -26.16 1.07
C GLY A 114 0.21 -26.22 -0.35
N VAL A 115 -0.53 -25.22 -0.82
CA VAL A 115 -1.02 -25.13 -2.20
C VAL A 115 -0.05 -24.41 -3.15
N GLY A 116 1.10 -23.92 -2.65
CA GLY A 116 2.17 -23.36 -3.48
C GLY A 116 2.24 -21.85 -3.55
N VAL A 117 1.60 -21.11 -2.63
CA VAL A 117 1.87 -19.69 -2.45
C VAL A 117 3.33 -19.51 -2.01
N GLN A 118 4.03 -18.53 -2.59
CA GLN A 118 5.48 -18.39 -2.42
C GLN A 118 5.90 -17.24 -1.48
N MET A 119 4.99 -16.37 -1.08
CA MET A 119 5.24 -15.30 -0.10
C MET A 119 3.92 -14.85 0.53
N LEU A 120 3.95 -14.51 1.81
CA LEU A 120 2.79 -13.98 2.54
C LEU A 120 3.08 -12.57 3.08
N ALA A 121 2.18 -11.63 2.84
CA ALA A 121 2.18 -10.33 3.54
C ALA A 121 1.03 -10.30 4.56
N VAL A 122 1.37 -10.04 5.82
CA VAL A 122 0.40 -10.08 6.92
C VAL A 122 0.27 -8.71 7.57
N HIS A 123 -0.95 -8.15 7.54
CA HIS A 123 -1.27 -6.93 8.26
C HIS A 123 -1.64 -7.25 9.70
N GLY A 124 -0.94 -6.66 10.67
CA GLY A 124 -1.09 -6.86 12.11
C GLY A 124 -2.41 -6.36 12.72
N ARG A 125 -3.49 -6.41 11.98
CA ARG A 125 -4.86 -6.09 12.43
C ARG A 125 -5.85 -7.10 11.91
N THR A 126 -6.91 -7.33 12.69
CA THR A 126 -8.07 -8.09 12.20
C THR A 126 -8.90 -7.25 11.23
N ARG A 127 -9.82 -7.92 10.52
CA ARG A 127 -10.76 -7.24 9.64
C ARG A 127 -11.63 -6.23 10.38
N GLU A 128 -12.14 -6.60 11.55
CA GLU A 128 -13.00 -5.72 12.35
C GLU A 128 -12.30 -4.46 12.84
N GLN A 129 -11.04 -4.57 13.20
CA GLN A 129 -10.24 -3.40 13.60
C GLN A 129 -10.12 -2.36 12.47
N GLY A 130 -10.17 -2.78 11.21
CA GLY A 130 -9.95 -1.86 10.10
C GLY A 130 -8.59 -1.16 10.21
N TYR A 131 -8.60 0.09 10.66
CA TYR A 131 -7.41 0.91 10.97
C TYR A 131 -7.43 1.44 12.41
N GLN A 132 -8.36 0.98 13.24
CA GLN A 132 -8.46 1.39 14.63
C GLN A 132 -7.43 0.67 15.50
N GLY A 133 -7.06 1.31 16.62
CA GLY A 133 -6.04 0.79 17.53
C GLY A 133 -4.66 0.66 16.88
N GLU A 134 -3.82 -0.17 17.45
CA GLU A 134 -2.47 -0.45 16.96
C GLU A 134 -2.39 -1.79 16.25
N ALA A 135 -1.45 -1.90 15.29
CA ALA A 135 -1.11 -3.19 14.70
C ALA A 135 -0.35 -4.04 15.73
N GLU A 136 -0.71 -5.30 15.84
CA GLU A 136 0.00 -6.28 16.68
C GLU A 136 0.92 -7.15 15.83
N TYR A 137 2.00 -7.60 16.40
CA TYR A 137 3.05 -8.31 15.68
C TYR A 137 3.22 -9.77 16.13
N ASP A 138 2.57 -10.19 17.20
CA ASP A 138 2.66 -11.57 17.70
C ASP A 138 2.10 -12.57 16.68
N THR A 139 0.94 -12.28 16.08
CA THR A 139 0.38 -13.16 15.03
C THR A 139 1.33 -13.25 13.84
N ILE A 140 1.98 -12.15 13.42
CA ILE A 140 2.96 -12.16 12.31
C ILE A 140 4.15 -13.06 12.68
N ARG A 141 4.69 -12.94 13.90
CA ARG A 141 5.74 -13.80 14.43
C ARG A 141 5.35 -15.28 14.38
N ARG A 142 4.13 -15.60 14.81
CA ARG A 142 3.60 -16.96 14.80
C ARG A 142 3.41 -17.50 13.38
N VAL A 143 2.98 -16.66 12.42
CA VAL A 143 2.93 -17.01 11.01
C VAL A 143 4.33 -17.32 10.50
N LYS A 144 5.32 -16.45 10.76
CA LYS A 144 6.71 -16.67 10.33
C LYS A 144 7.28 -17.98 10.89
N ALA A 145 6.99 -18.30 12.14
CA ALA A 145 7.43 -19.56 12.74
C ALA A 145 6.71 -20.81 12.18
N ALA A 146 5.57 -20.63 11.51
CA ALA A 146 4.72 -21.74 11.04
C ALA A 146 4.96 -22.12 9.58
N VAL A 147 5.61 -21.24 8.78
CA VAL A 147 5.88 -21.44 7.36
C VAL A 147 7.36 -21.27 7.02
N ARG A 148 7.78 -21.80 5.88
CA ARG A 148 9.15 -21.68 5.35
C ARG A 148 9.28 -20.59 4.30
N ILE A 149 8.17 -20.24 3.65
CA ILE A 149 8.14 -19.17 2.66
C ILE A 149 8.38 -17.80 3.30
N PRO A 150 8.86 -16.81 2.57
CA PRO A 150 9.03 -15.44 3.06
C PRO A 150 7.73 -14.85 3.61
N VAL A 151 7.87 -14.14 4.74
CA VAL A 151 6.77 -13.41 5.39
C VAL A 151 7.11 -11.94 5.44
N VAL A 152 6.21 -11.10 4.96
CA VAL A 152 6.30 -9.64 4.95
C VAL A 152 5.42 -9.07 6.06
N ALA A 153 6.01 -8.34 7.00
CA ALA A 153 5.25 -7.69 8.08
C ALA A 153 4.69 -6.35 7.61
N ASN A 154 3.42 -6.11 7.91
CA ASN A 154 2.70 -4.89 7.57
C ASN A 154 1.90 -4.35 8.75
N GLY A 155 1.86 -3.03 8.90
CA GLY A 155 1.06 -2.33 9.90
C GLY A 155 1.87 -1.36 10.74
N ASP A 156 1.48 -0.08 10.75
CA ASP A 156 2.01 1.00 11.58
C ASP A 156 3.53 1.19 11.56
N ILE A 157 4.17 0.86 10.44
CA ILE A 157 5.60 1.07 10.23
C ILE A 157 5.78 2.50 9.73
N THR A 158 6.18 3.40 10.62
CA THR A 158 6.17 4.85 10.39
C THR A 158 7.56 5.50 10.50
N SER A 159 8.55 4.77 10.99
CA SER A 159 9.93 5.26 11.16
C SER A 159 10.95 4.14 10.93
N PRO A 160 12.23 4.49 10.73
CA PRO A 160 13.32 3.52 10.66
C PRO A 160 13.43 2.65 11.93
N GLU A 161 13.28 3.22 13.12
CA GLU A 161 13.31 2.47 14.39
C GLU A 161 12.15 1.48 14.45
N LYS A 162 10.94 1.94 14.11
CA LYS A 162 9.77 1.06 14.09
C LYS A 162 9.95 -0.08 13.10
N ALA A 163 10.58 0.17 11.97
CA ALA A 163 10.91 -0.86 10.99
C ALA A 163 11.85 -1.94 11.58
N ARG A 164 12.94 -1.53 12.23
CA ARG A 164 13.86 -2.42 12.95
C ARG A 164 13.13 -3.23 14.03
N ASP A 165 12.36 -2.55 14.87
CA ASP A 165 11.67 -3.17 16.01
C ASP A 165 10.64 -4.22 15.53
N VAL A 166 9.94 -3.95 14.45
CA VAL A 166 9.00 -4.89 13.82
C VAL A 166 9.72 -6.11 13.26
N LEU A 167 10.85 -5.93 12.56
CA LEU A 167 11.65 -7.05 12.07
C LEU A 167 12.18 -7.92 13.22
N GLN A 168 12.67 -7.30 14.29
CA GLN A 168 13.16 -8.02 15.47
C GLN A 168 12.04 -8.77 16.20
N ALA A 169 10.86 -8.13 16.36
CA ALA A 169 9.72 -8.73 17.05
C ALA A 169 9.08 -9.87 16.28
N THR A 170 9.10 -9.83 14.95
CA THR A 170 8.40 -10.79 14.10
C THR A 170 9.30 -11.87 13.50
N GLY A 171 10.58 -11.57 13.28
CA GLY A 171 11.46 -12.38 12.46
C GLY A 171 11.07 -12.39 10.96
N ALA A 172 10.23 -11.45 10.53
CA ALA A 172 9.80 -11.35 9.13
C ALA A 172 10.99 -11.08 8.21
N ASP A 173 10.86 -11.52 6.97
CA ASP A 173 11.92 -11.39 5.96
C ASP A 173 11.94 -10.02 5.30
N ALA A 174 10.79 -9.33 5.30
CA ALA A 174 10.65 -7.99 4.73
C ALA A 174 9.52 -7.21 5.40
N LEU A 175 9.41 -5.93 5.02
CA LEU A 175 8.41 -5.00 5.51
C LEU A 175 7.55 -4.46 4.35
N MET A 176 6.26 -4.27 4.61
CA MET A 176 5.36 -3.55 3.70
C MET A 176 4.88 -2.27 4.38
N ILE A 177 5.19 -1.13 3.75
CA ILE A 177 4.84 0.19 4.25
C ILE A 177 3.65 0.72 3.47
N GLY A 178 2.62 1.15 4.17
CA GLY A 178 1.40 1.70 3.57
C GLY A 178 1.32 3.21 3.76
N ARG A 179 0.46 3.65 4.66
CA ARG A 179 0.12 5.08 4.88
C ARG A 179 1.31 5.99 5.15
N ALA A 180 2.37 5.48 5.77
CA ALA A 180 3.56 6.26 6.08
C ALA A 180 4.36 6.71 4.83
N ALA A 181 4.17 6.03 3.69
CA ALA A 181 4.77 6.44 2.42
C ALA A 181 4.00 7.56 1.71
N GLN A 182 2.76 7.86 2.13
CA GLN A 182 1.95 8.91 1.52
C GLN A 182 2.53 10.29 1.82
N GLY A 183 3.02 10.96 0.77
CA GLY A 183 3.72 12.22 0.86
C GLY A 183 5.16 12.13 1.41
N ARG A 184 5.65 10.90 1.61
CA ARG A 184 7.01 10.60 2.06
C ARG A 184 7.56 9.38 1.32
N PRO A 185 7.68 9.41 -0.02
CA PRO A 185 8.18 8.24 -0.76
C PRO A 185 9.62 7.87 -0.40
N TRP A 186 10.40 8.80 0.10
CA TRP A 186 11.78 8.56 0.58
C TRP A 186 11.88 7.75 1.87
N ILE A 187 10.75 7.42 2.54
CA ILE A 187 10.76 6.58 3.75
C ILE A 187 11.41 5.21 3.50
N PHE A 188 11.28 4.66 2.30
CA PHE A 188 11.91 3.39 1.93
C PHE A 188 13.43 3.50 1.96
N ARG A 189 14.00 4.60 1.44
CA ARG A 189 15.44 4.87 1.47
C ARG A 189 15.93 5.12 2.90
N GLU A 190 15.17 5.86 3.71
CA GLU A 190 15.49 6.11 5.11
C GLU A 190 15.55 4.81 5.91
N ILE A 191 14.54 3.95 5.77
CA ILE A 191 14.48 2.66 6.43
C ILE A 191 15.63 1.74 5.96
N GLY A 192 15.84 1.63 4.65
CA GLY A 192 16.88 0.80 4.07
C GLY A 192 18.27 1.20 4.58
N HIS A 193 18.57 2.49 4.60
CA HIS A 193 19.84 3.00 5.13
C HIS A 193 19.99 2.70 6.62
N PHE A 194 18.97 3.00 7.43
CA PHE A 194 19.02 2.76 8.87
C PHE A 194 19.18 1.28 9.22
N LEU A 195 18.50 0.39 8.52
CA LEU A 195 18.63 -1.05 8.73
C LEU A 195 20.03 -1.56 8.36
N ALA A 196 20.68 -0.95 7.37
CA ALA A 196 22.01 -1.33 6.94
C ALA A 196 23.13 -0.76 7.81
N THR A 197 22.98 0.46 8.35
CA THR A 197 24.07 1.20 9.00
C THR A 197 23.83 1.52 10.47
N GLY A 198 22.57 1.52 10.92
CA GLY A 198 22.15 2.03 12.24
C GLY A 198 22.07 3.56 12.32
N GLU A 199 22.34 4.27 11.22
CA GLU A 199 22.36 5.73 11.16
C GLU A 199 21.18 6.29 10.37
N HIS A 200 20.73 7.49 10.75
CA HIS A 200 19.69 8.22 10.03
C HIS A 200 20.26 8.94 8.81
N LEU A 201 19.52 8.90 7.72
CA LEU A 201 19.75 9.83 6.62
C LEU A 201 19.31 11.25 7.01
N ALA A 202 20.05 12.25 6.55
CA ALA A 202 19.57 13.62 6.62
C ALA A 202 18.23 13.75 5.84
N PRO A 203 17.30 14.60 6.30
CA PRO A 203 16.06 14.86 5.57
C PRO A 203 16.33 15.27 4.12
N PRO A 204 15.44 14.97 3.18
CA PRO A 204 15.64 15.31 1.78
C PRO A 204 15.74 16.83 1.57
N LEU A 205 16.43 17.21 0.51
CA LEU A 205 16.49 18.61 0.10
C LEU A 205 15.11 19.07 -0.39
N VAL A 206 14.76 20.32 -0.15
CA VAL A 206 13.49 20.91 -0.63
C VAL A 206 13.36 20.76 -2.14
N ARG A 207 14.46 20.97 -2.90
CA ARG A 207 14.49 20.76 -4.36
C ARG A 207 14.21 19.31 -4.77
N GLU A 208 14.63 18.33 -3.96
CA GLU A 208 14.32 16.91 -4.20
C GLU A 208 12.83 16.64 -4.01
N VAL A 209 12.25 17.16 -2.93
CA VAL A 209 10.81 17.04 -2.68
C VAL A 209 10.00 17.72 -3.78
N LYS A 210 10.43 18.90 -4.26
CA LYS A 210 9.81 19.59 -5.39
C LYS A 210 9.79 18.70 -6.63
N ARG A 211 10.96 18.16 -7.02
CA ARG A 211 11.07 17.26 -8.18
C ARG A 211 10.13 16.05 -8.05
N LEU A 212 10.17 15.35 -6.94
CA LEU A 212 9.34 14.16 -6.70
C LEU A 212 7.84 14.48 -6.75
N LEU A 213 7.42 15.60 -6.15
CA LEU A 213 6.01 15.97 -6.17
C LEU A 213 5.55 16.39 -7.57
N VAL A 214 6.34 17.17 -8.28
CA VAL A 214 6.00 17.61 -9.64
C VAL A 214 5.95 16.43 -10.61
N GLU A 215 6.92 15.51 -10.55
CA GLU A 215 6.91 14.27 -11.34
C GLU A 215 5.65 13.44 -11.02
N HIS A 216 5.35 13.23 -9.74
CA HIS A 216 4.14 12.52 -9.31
C HIS A 216 2.85 13.18 -9.85
N LEU A 217 2.79 14.52 -9.88
CA LEU A 217 1.62 15.24 -10.41
C LEU A 217 1.49 15.05 -11.92
N HIS A 218 2.58 15.12 -12.68
CA HIS A 218 2.54 14.87 -14.11
C HIS A 218 2.08 13.45 -14.45
N ASP A 219 2.59 12.44 -13.75
CA ASP A 219 2.15 11.05 -13.89
C ASP A 219 0.66 10.92 -13.56
N HIS A 220 0.22 11.58 -12.48
CA HIS A 220 -1.17 11.55 -12.05
C HIS A 220 -2.09 12.17 -13.11
N TYR A 221 -1.73 13.31 -13.68
CA TYR A 221 -2.54 13.97 -14.71
C TYR A 221 -2.51 13.24 -16.06
N SER A 222 -1.44 12.52 -16.36
CA SER A 222 -1.41 11.67 -17.55
C SER A 222 -2.37 10.50 -17.46
N LEU A 223 -2.65 10.02 -16.23
CA LEU A 223 -3.52 8.88 -15.98
C LEU A 223 -5.01 9.25 -15.90
N TYR A 224 -5.34 10.49 -15.48
CA TYR A 224 -6.71 10.96 -15.26
C TYR A 224 -7.02 12.12 -16.21
N ASP A 225 -8.33 12.30 -16.52
CA ASP A 225 -8.78 13.54 -17.15
C ASP A 225 -8.59 14.74 -16.22
N GLU A 226 -8.58 15.95 -16.79
CA GLU A 226 -8.31 17.20 -16.06
C GLU A 226 -9.19 17.37 -14.83
N PHE A 227 -10.49 17.13 -14.97
CA PHE A 227 -11.45 17.33 -13.88
C PHE A 227 -11.22 16.38 -12.69
N ILE A 228 -11.02 15.09 -12.98
CA ILE A 228 -10.76 14.08 -11.94
C ILE A 228 -9.32 14.22 -11.42
N GLY A 229 -8.37 14.44 -12.31
CA GLY A 229 -6.96 14.59 -12.00
C GLY A 229 -6.71 15.70 -11.00
N VAL A 230 -7.19 16.91 -11.28
CA VAL A 230 -7.04 18.09 -10.40
C VAL A 230 -7.64 17.85 -9.01
N ARG A 231 -8.85 17.30 -8.95
CA ARG A 231 -9.51 17.04 -7.65
C ARG A 231 -8.85 15.96 -6.84
N SER A 232 -8.41 14.89 -7.47
CA SER A 232 -7.74 13.78 -6.78
C SER A 232 -6.30 14.11 -6.39
N ALA A 233 -5.59 14.93 -7.16
CA ALA A 233 -4.26 15.43 -6.85
C ALA A 233 -4.19 16.23 -5.55
N ARG A 234 -5.25 16.95 -5.17
CA ARG A 234 -5.32 17.73 -3.92
C ARG A 234 -4.95 16.90 -2.69
N LYS A 235 -5.40 15.65 -2.67
CA LYS A 235 -5.07 14.70 -1.58
C LYS A 235 -3.57 14.37 -1.56
N HIS A 236 -2.98 14.10 -2.70
CA HIS A 236 -1.56 13.79 -2.80
C HIS A 236 -0.69 14.99 -2.41
N ILE A 237 -1.00 16.16 -2.93
CA ILE A 237 -0.33 17.41 -2.55
C ILE A 237 -0.42 17.64 -1.03
N ALA A 238 -1.61 17.48 -0.45
CA ALA A 238 -1.82 17.64 0.98
C ALA A 238 -0.94 16.72 1.82
N TRP A 239 -0.70 15.49 1.38
CA TRP A 239 0.19 14.57 2.09
C TRP A 239 1.65 15.02 2.09
N TYR A 240 2.14 15.57 0.97
CA TYR A 240 3.51 16.06 0.89
C TYR A 240 3.74 17.31 1.76
N VAL A 241 2.77 18.22 1.78
CA VAL A 241 2.97 19.54 2.41
C VAL A 241 2.56 19.60 3.89
N ARG A 242 1.86 18.58 4.41
CA ARG A 242 1.29 18.60 5.77
C ARG A 242 2.29 18.88 6.90
N ALA A 243 3.54 18.48 6.72
CA ALA A 243 4.61 18.69 7.70
C ALA A 243 5.55 19.84 7.33
N LEU A 244 5.25 20.58 6.26
CA LEU A 244 6.08 21.68 5.78
C LEU A 244 5.58 23.04 6.32
N PRO A 245 6.47 24.01 6.56
CA PRO A 245 6.08 25.35 6.96
C PRO A 245 5.08 25.99 5.99
N GLY A 246 3.95 26.45 6.50
CA GLY A 246 2.86 27.03 5.69
C GLY A 246 2.04 26.03 4.88
N GLY A 247 2.27 24.72 5.07
CA GLY A 247 1.63 23.65 4.29
C GLY A 247 0.11 23.60 4.41
N GLU A 248 -0.45 23.95 5.58
CA GLU A 248 -1.91 23.96 5.75
C GLU A 248 -2.58 25.09 4.96
N ALA A 249 -2.02 26.29 4.99
CA ALA A 249 -2.51 27.40 4.18
C ALA A 249 -2.36 27.10 2.68
N PHE A 250 -1.25 26.49 2.30
CA PHE A 250 -1.02 26.04 0.92
C PHE A 250 -2.04 24.99 0.48
N ARG A 251 -2.35 24.01 1.33
CA ARG A 251 -3.39 23.02 1.08
C ARG A 251 -4.76 23.67 0.86
N ALA A 252 -5.12 24.67 1.66
CA ALA A 252 -6.37 25.40 1.49
C ALA A 252 -6.43 26.12 0.13
N HIS A 253 -5.32 26.72 -0.30
CA HIS A 253 -5.20 27.35 -1.61
C HIS A 253 -5.39 26.34 -2.76
N MET A 254 -4.86 25.12 -2.65
CA MET A 254 -5.01 24.08 -3.67
C MET A 254 -6.47 23.71 -3.96
N ASN A 255 -7.37 23.91 -3.03
CA ASN A 255 -8.79 23.62 -3.22
C ASN A 255 -9.48 24.59 -4.19
N ALA A 256 -8.92 25.78 -4.37
CA ALA A 256 -9.45 26.80 -5.26
C ALA A 256 -8.95 26.67 -6.71
N LEU A 257 -7.87 25.92 -6.95
CA LEU A 257 -7.29 25.75 -8.28
C LEU A 257 -8.06 24.68 -9.06
N GLU A 258 -8.35 24.96 -10.32
CA GLU A 258 -9.21 24.11 -11.15
C GLU A 258 -8.48 23.44 -12.31
N THR A 259 -7.24 23.86 -12.59
CA THR A 259 -6.42 23.28 -13.66
C THR A 259 -5.15 22.63 -13.12
N SER A 260 -4.64 21.62 -13.84
CA SER A 260 -3.40 20.95 -13.52
C SER A 260 -2.20 21.90 -13.59
N ASP A 261 -2.16 22.79 -14.59
CA ASP A 261 -1.09 23.78 -14.75
C ASP A 261 -1.04 24.75 -13.57
N GLU A 262 -2.20 25.23 -13.09
CA GLU A 262 -2.26 26.09 -11.91
C GLU A 262 -1.75 25.36 -10.66
N GLN A 263 -2.10 24.07 -10.49
CA GLN A 263 -1.65 23.28 -9.34
C GLN A 263 -0.13 23.05 -9.39
N VAL A 264 0.43 22.69 -10.55
CA VAL A 264 1.88 22.50 -10.71
C VAL A 264 2.60 23.81 -10.44
N ALA A 265 2.20 24.91 -11.08
CA ALA A 265 2.81 26.21 -10.89
C ALA A 265 2.74 26.70 -9.43
N ALA A 266 1.65 26.42 -8.72
CA ALA A 266 1.53 26.76 -7.32
C ALA A 266 2.46 25.92 -6.42
N VAL A 267 2.58 24.61 -6.69
CA VAL A 267 3.51 23.71 -5.99
C VAL A 267 4.94 24.18 -6.18
N GLU A 268 5.34 24.51 -7.40
CA GLU A 268 6.68 25.00 -7.71
C GLU A 268 6.98 26.29 -6.95
N ARG A 269 6.11 27.30 -7.04
CA ARG A 269 6.28 28.57 -6.31
C ARG A 269 6.37 28.38 -4.80
N TYR A 270 5.55 27.51 -4.23
CA TYR A 270 5.57 27.24 -2.78
C TYR A 270 6.89 26.62 -2.34
N LEU A 271 7.37 25.59 -3.07
CA LEU A 271 8.60 24.90 -2.71
C LEU A 271 9.86 25.74 -3.05
N ASP A 272 9.82 26.58 -4.08
CA ASP A 272 10.91 27.53 -4.36
C ASP A 272 11.07 28.56 -3.24
N LYS A 273 9.95 29.15 -2.77
CA LYS A 273 9.98 30.05 -1.60
C LYS A 273 10.44 29.34 -0.31
N LEU A 274 10.12 28.06 -0.17
CA LEU A 274 10.61 27.30 0.96
C LEU A 274 12.12 27.06 0.85
N ASN A 275 12.61 26.76 -0.36
CA ASN A 275 14.03 26.53 -0.63
C ASN A 275 14.89 27.79 -0.43
N GLU A 276 14.32 28.99 -0.58
CA GLU A 276 15.00 30.25 -0.23
C GLU A 276 15.29 30.36 1.30
N LYS A 277 14.51 29.65 2.11
CA LYS A 277 14.57 29.74 3.58
C LYS A 277 15.29 28.55 4.22
N MET A 278 15.30 27.41 3.55
CA MET A 278 15.91 26.18 4.05
C MET A 278 16.30 25.24 2.91
N ASP A 279 17.46 24.63 3.03
CA ASP A 279 17.94 23.65 2.03
C ASP A 279 17.22 22.30 2.14
N ARG A 280 16.89 21.88 3.38
CA ARG A 280 16.25 20.60 3.69
C ARG A 280 14.90 20.81 4.37
N ILE A 281 13.96 19.92 4.09
CA ILE A 281 12.71 19.89 4.84
C ILE A 281 12.98 19.53 6.32
N PRO A 282 12.09 19.91 7.25
CA PRO A 282 12.18 19.45 8.62
C PRO A 282 12.21 17.92 8.72
N ALA A 283 12.87 17.39 9.73
CA ALA A 283 12.82 15.97 10.03
C ALA A 283 11.34 15.54 10.15
N TRP A 284 11.01 14.41 9.51
CA TRP A 284 9.65 13.89 9.57
C TRP A 284 9.40 13.32 10.96
N GLU A 285 8.82 14.13 11.83
CA GLU A 285 8.30 13.63 13.09
C GLU A 285 7.09 12.75 12.81
N ALA A 286 7.09 11.54 13.34
CA ALA A 286 5.88 10.74 13.43
C ALA A 286 4.91 11.53 14.32
N THR A 287 4.11 12.42 13.72
CA THR A 287 3.06 13.11 14.45
C THR A 287 2.25 12.03 15.15
N SER A 288 2.38 12.01 16.46
CA SER A 288 1.46 11.31 17.34
C SER A 288 0.08 11.53 16.76
N THR A 289 -0.57 10.47 16.40
CA THR A 289 -1.93 10.35 15.89
C THR A 289 -2.71 11.62 16.09
N VAL A 290 -2.88 12.42 15.03
CA VAL A 290 -3.92 13.42 15.02
C VAL A 290 -5.20 12.66 15.33
N ARG A 291 -5.71 12.82 16.54
CA ARG A 291 -7.09 12.54 16.89
C ARG A 291 -7.95 13.56 16.12
N GLY A 292 -7.88 13.49 14.81
CA GLY A 292 -8.83 14.10 13.93
C GLY A 292 -9.95 13.10 13.77
N HIS A 293 -11.14 13.49 14.15
CA HIS A 293 -12.36 12.92 13.63
C HIS A 293 -12.27 12.98 12.11
N ASN A 294 -11.60 12.01 11.51
CA ASN A 294 -11.75 11.72 10.12
C ASN A 294 -12.99 10.84 10.01
N THR A 295 -14.14 11.47 9.93
CA THR A 295 -15.23 10.98 9.10
C THR A 295 -14.68 10.90 7.68
N MET A 296 -13.75 9.98 7.46
CA MET A 296 -13.47 9.46 6.14
C MET A 296 -14.74 8.76 5.70
N THR A 297 -15.60 9.51 5.06
CA THR A 297 -16.69 8.96 4.29
C THR A 297 -16.10 7.86 3.41
N THR A 298 -16.74 6.71 3.44
CA THR A 298 -16.47 5.46 2.71
C THR A 298 -16.32 5.63 1.17
N MET A 299 -16.19 6.84 0.68
CA MET A 299 -16.04 7.17 -0.74
C MET A 299 -14.59 7.18 -1.26
N ASP A 300 -13.58 7.33 -0.41
CA ASP A 300 -12.20 7.58 -0.87
C ASP A 300 -11.38 6.31 -1.19
N TYR A 301 -11.92 5.12 -0.96
CA TYR A 301 -11.28 3.85 -1.27
C TYR A 301 -12.06 2.96 -2.22
N ALA A 302 -13.08 3.48 -2.90
CA ALA A 302 -13.69 2.79 -4.02
C ALA A 302 -12.82 2.99 -5.27
N LEU A 303 -11.64 2.44 -5.19
CA LEU A 303 -10.74 2.20 -6.30
C LEU A 303 -10.48 0.73 -6.40
#